data_deae3597858c6f5f8447950c99289c21
#
_entry.id   deae3597858c6f5f8447950c99289c21
#
_cell.length_a   1.000
_cell.length_b   1.000
_cell.length_c   1.000
_cell.angle_alpha   90.00
_cell.angle_beta   90.00
_cell.angle_gamma   90.00
#
_symmetry.space_group_name_H-M   'P 1'
#
loop_
_entity.id
_entity.type
_entity.pdbx_description
1 polymer ?
#
loop_
_entity_poly.entity_id
_entity_poly.type
_entity_poly.pdbx_seq_one_letter_code
_entity_poly.pdbx_strand_id
1 'polypeptide(L)'
;MNILLVEDDPVHRAFLREVIEAALPECEQLLEGQDGLEGVHLAHAHQINAVVMDLQMPQRTGVEAAKTIWKDRPDTSILFWSNYADEAYVRGIARIVPPGAAYGYILKTASEERLHLALRSLFIEQQCVIDREVRGVQQKTQDLRNGLTDNEYEVLQDIALGLTDRAIASRRNLSLRTVQNRLQQLYEKLGIYQPGESGERAAAFNLRARAVNIALLRKLLNPNALEQAEAELQAWLKNPMSDYVRSLP
;
A
#
# COMPACT_ATOMS: atom_id res chain seq x y z
N MET A 1 0.32 -5.76 28.48
CA MET A 1 0.51 -6.16 27.07
C MET A 1 1.82 -5.59 26.53
N ASN A 2 2.43 -6.25 25.53
CA ASN A 2 3.67 -5.77 24.91
C ASN A 2 3.35 -5.08 23.58
N ILE A 3 3.95 -3.91 23.37
CA ILE A 3 3.74 -3.09 22.18
C ILE A 3 5.07 -2.94 21.45
N LEU A 4 5.04 -3.00 20.14
CA LEU A 4 6.15 -2.67 19.26
C LEU A 4 5.86 -1.36 18.53
N LEU A 5 6.75 -0.41 18.64
CA LEU A 5 6.76 0.84 17.90
C LEU A 5 7.83 0.76 16.80
N VAL A 6 7.45 0.94 15.54
CA VAL A 6 8.36 0.93 14.39
C VAL A 6 8.26 2.25 13.64
N GLU A 7 9.29 3.08 13.76
CA GLU A 7 9.37 4.44 13.20
C GLU A 7 10.83 4.79 12.99
N ASP A 8 11.22 5.25 11.80
CA ASP A 8 12.62 5.56 11.48
C ASP A 8 13.05 6.94 11.99
N ASP A 9 12.14 7.92 12.01
CA ASP A 9 12.43 9.26 12.52
C ASP A 9 12.50 9.27 14.06
N PRO A 10 13.65 9.65 14.67
CA PRO A 10 13.81 9.60 16.12
C PRO A 10 12.91 10.60 16.88
N VAL A 11 12.51 11.72 16.23
CA VAL A 11 11.62 12.70 16.86
C VAL A 11 10.20 12.15 16.91
N HIS A 12 9.72 11.59 15.80
CA HIS A 12 8.43 10.93 15.75
C HIS A 12 8.37 9.73 16.68
N ARG A 13 9.44 8.94 16.75
CA ARG A 13 9.52 7.79 17.66
C ARG A 13 9.45 8.20 19.13
N ALA A 14 10.16 9.26 19.52
CA ALA A 14 10.10 9.79 20.89
C ALA A 14 8.68 10.32 21.22
N PHE A 15 8.05 11.04 20.31
CA PHE A 15 6.66 11.50 20.47
C PHE A 15 5.70 10.33 20.64
N LEU A 16 5.77 9.32 19.77
CA LEU A 16 4.90 8.13 19.86
C LEU A 16 5.09 7.35 21.15
N ARG A 17 6.33 7.27 21.68
CA ARG A 17 6.59 6.64 22.96
C ARG A 17 5.78 7.31 24.06
N GLU A 18 5.88 8.64 24.20
CA GLU A 18 5.17 9.41 25.20
C GLU A 18 3.65 9.23 25.09
N VAL A 19 3.14 9.28 23.85
CA VAL A 19 1.70 9.09 23.57
C VAL A 19 1.23 7.68 23.92
N ILE A 20 2.02 6.64 23.59
CA ILE A 20 1.66 5.25 23.88
C ILE A 20 1.66 5.02 25.40
N GLU A 21 2.69 5.48 26.11
CA GLU A 21 2.79 5.35 27.58
C GLU A 21 1.62 6.06 28.29
N ALA A 22 1.23 7.24 27.81
CA ALA A 22 0.09 7.97 28.37
C ALA A 22 -1.27 7.33 28.02
N ALA A 23 -1.44 6.84 26.78
CA ALA A 23 -2.70 6.25 26.34
C ALA A 23 -2.95 4.84 26.87
N LEU A 24 -1.90 4.07 27.10
CA LEU A 24 -1.93 2.64 27.40
C LEU A 24 -1.10 2.31 28.67
N PRO A 25 -1.55 2.73 29.86
CA PRO A 25 -0.86 2.42 31.11
C PRO A 25 -0.77 0.91 31.39
N GLU A 26 -1.54 0.09 30.67
CA GLU A 26 -1.50 -1.37 30.69
C GLU A 26 -0.31 -1.95 29.89
N CYS A 27 0.49 -1.10 29.22
CA CYS A 27 1.68 -1.53 28.50
C CYS A 27 2.76 -1.97 29.49
N GLU A 28 3.15 -3.24 29.43
CA GLU A 28 4.20 -3.80 30.29
C GLU A 28 5.59 -3.57 29.70
N GLN A 29 5.67 -3.64 28.37
CA GLN A 29 6.90 -3.44 27.62
C GLN A 29 6.63 -2.75 26.29
N LEU A 30 7.35 -1.67 26.03
CA LEU A 30 7.41 -0.99 24.75
C LEU A 30 8.77 -1.28 24.10
N LEU A 31 8.72 -1.98 22.96
CA LEU A 31 9.89 -2.23 22.13
C LEU A 31 9.91 -1.23 20.99
N GLU A 32 11.11 -0.88 20.52
CA GLU A 32 11.28 0.08 19.42
C GLU A 32 12.14 -0.51 18.31
N GLY A 33 11.68 -0.35 17.07
CA GLY A 33 12.42 -0.64 15.85
C GLY A 33 12.58 0.62 15.00
N GLN A 34 13.71 0.72 14.30
CA GLN A 34 14.08 1.90 13.50
C GLN A 34 13.76 1.73 12.01
N ASP A 35 13.38 0.53 11.60
CA ASP A 35 12.96 0.22 10.23
C ASP A 35 12.06 -1.03 10.19
N GLY A 36 11.48 -1.30 9.02
CA GLY A 36 10.56 -2.42 8.88
C GLY A 36 11.21 -3.79 9.00
N LEU A 37 12.52 -3.92 8.78
CA LEU A 37 13.24 -5.19 8.93
C LEU A 37 13.45 -5.51 10.42
N GLU A 38 13.92 -4.53 11.19
CA GLU A 38 14.06 -4.64 12.64
C GLU A 38 12.70 -4.86 13.30
N GLY A 39 11.65 -4.14 12.84
CA GLY A 39 10.28 -4.33 13.30
C GLY A 39 9.78 -5.76 13.16
N VAL A 40 9.99 -6.40 12.02
CA VAL A 40 9.65 -7.82 11.81
C VAL A 40 10.43 -8.73 12.73
N HIS A 41 11.73 -8.50 12.89
CA HIS A 41 12.57 -9.30 13.79
C HIS A 41 12.11 -9.23 15.25
N LEU A 42 11.84 -8.01 15.74
CA LEU A 42 11.35 -7.79 17.11
C LEU A 42 9.95 -8.39 17.32
N ALA A 43 9.04 -8.20 16.36
CA ALA A 43 7.69 -8.78 16.44
C ALA A 43 7.73 -10.30 16.58
N HIS A 44 8.61 -10.94 15.82
CA HIS A 44 8.79 -12.39 15.86
C HIS A 44 9.47 -12.87 17.16
N ALA A 45 10.59 -12.24 17.54
CA ALA A 45 11.37 -12.63 18.72
C ALA A 45 10.59 -12.50 20.03
N HIS A 46 9.74 -11.48 20.15
CA HIS A 46 8.97 -11.18 21.37
C HIS A 46 7.49 -11.55 21.28
N GLN A 47 7.07 -12.22 20.20
CA GLN A 47 5.69 -12.64 19.98
C GLN A 47 4.67 -11.50 20.16
N ILE A 48 5.00 -10.31 19.61
CA ILE A 48 4.20 -9.11 19.73
C ILE A 48 2.85 -9.27 19.02
N ASN A 49 1.79 -8.75 19.64
CA ASN A 49 0.44 -8.73 19.08
C ASN A 49 -0.17 -7.32 18.95
N ALA A 50 0.57 -6.28 19.31
CA ALA A 50 0.19 -4.88 19.18
C ALA A 50 1.35 -4.08 18.59
N VAL A 51 1.16 -3.48 17.41
CA VAL A 51 2.20 -2.78 16.66
C VAL A 51 1.72 -1.39 16.25
N VAL A 52 2.53 -0.36 16.51
CA VAL A 52 2.40 0.97 15.89
C VAL A 52 3.50 1.07 14.83
N MET A 53 3.14 1.40 13.59
CA MET A 53 4.05 1.28 12.45
C MET A 53 3.92 2.44 11.48
N ASP A 54 5.03 3.11 11.15
CA ASP A 54 5.06 3.99 9.98
C ASP A 54 5.01 3.15 8.68
N LEU A 55 4.48 3.77 7.64
CA LEU A 55 4.40 3.15 6.31
C LEU A 55 5.66 3.34 5.49
N GLN A 56 6.36 4.44 5.68
CA GLN A 56 7.51 4.82 4.85
C GLN A 56 8.80 4.80 5.66
N MET A 57 9.48 3.69 5.63
CA MET A 57 10.73 3.47 6.34
C MET A 57 11.80 2.88 5.41
N PRO A 58 13.09 3.09 5.71
CA PRO A 58 14.19 2.45 4.98
C PRO A 58 14.19 0.94 5.17
N GLN A 59 14.98 0.22 4.39
CA GLN A 59 15.16 -1.23 4.38
C GLN A 59 13.88 -1.98 3.99
N ARG A 60 12.77 -1.77 4.70
CA ARG A 60 11.48 -2.40 4.44
C ARG A 60 10.34 -1.45 4.81
N THR A 61 9.39 -1.29 3.89
CA THR A 61 8.20 -0.47 4.13
C THR A 61 7.29 -1.06 5.20
N GLY A 62 6.46 -0.23 5.85
CA GLY A 62 5.49 -0.70 6.84
C GLY A 62 4.48 -1.70 6.27
N VAL A 63 4.09 -1.57 5.00
CA VAL A 63 3.21 -2.54 4.33
C VAL A 63 3.88 -3.91 4.20
N GLU A 64 5.15 -3.96 3.79
CA GLU A 64 5.90 -5.21 3.67
C GLU A 64 6.20 -5.85 5.03
N ALA A 65 6.50 -5.02 6.04
CA ALA A 65 6.67 -5.47 7.41
C ALA A 65 5.38 -6.06 7.96
N ALA A 66 4.26 -5.35 7.83
CA ALA A 66 2.93 -5.82 8.24
C ALA A 66 2.53 -7.13 7.53
N LYS A 67 2.79 -7.24 6.22
CA LYS A 67 2.55 -8.48 5.46
C LYS A 67 3.29 -9.67 6.06
N THR A 68 4.54 -9.47 6.48
CA THR A 68 5.34 -10.53 7.09
C THR A 68 4.83 -10.87 8.49
N ILE A 69 4.55 -9.86 9.33
CA ILE A 69 4.01 -10.03 10.67
C ILE A 69 2.66 -10.77 10.62
N TRP A 70 1.73 -10.33 9.79
CA TRP A 70 0.41 -10.96 9.66
C TRP A 70 0.44 -12.37 9.06
N LYS A 71 1.45 -12.69 8.24
CA LYS A 71 1.64 -14.05 7.73
C LYS A 71 1.96 -15.03 8.87
N ASP A 72 2.77 -14.59 9.83
CA ASP A 72 3.19 -15.40 10.96
C ASP A 72 2.18 -15.34 12.12
N ARG A 73 1.56 -14.17 12.33
CA ARG A 73 0.60 -13.90 13.40
C ARG A 73 -0.59 -13.08 12.89
N PRO A 74 -1.61 -13.75 12.33
CA PRO A 74 -2.76 -13.08 11.72
C PRO A 74 -3.64 -12.26 12.69
N ASP A 75 -3.53 -12.53 13.98
CA ASP A 75 -4.24 -11.88 15.08
C ASP A 75 -3.57 -10.60 15.59
N THR A 76 -2.40 -10.23 15.05
CA THR A 76 -1.70 -9.00 15.44
C THR A 76 -2.52 -7.77 15.07
N SER A 77 -2.75 -6.88 16.04
CA SER A 77 -3.35 -5.56 15.79
C SER A 77 -2.27 -4.58 15.35
N ILE A 78 -2.46 -3.90 14.23
CA ILE A 78 -1.48 -2.95 13.69
C ILE A 78 -2.12 -1.58 13.51
N LEU A 79 -1.57 -0.54 14.15
CA LEU A 79 -1.88 0.86 13.90
C LEU A 79 -0.85 1.43 12.93
N PHE A 80 -1.27 1.73 11.71
CA PHE A 80 -0.45 2.51 10.78
C PHE A 80 -0.57 3.99 11.12
N TRP A 81 0.58 4.65 11.31
CA TRP A 81 0.68 6.07 11.59
C TRP A 81 1.57 6.73 10.54
N SER A 82 0.99 7.51 9.62
CA SER A 82 1.69 7.93 8.41
C SER A 82 1.34 9.36 7.97
N ASN A 83 2.26 10.00 7.27
CA ASN A 83 1.99 11.29 6.61
C ASN A 83 1.06 11.17 5.39
N TYR A 84 0.79 9.97 4.90
CA TYR A 84 0.18 9.75 3.59
C TYR A 84 -1.16 9.04 3.69
N ALA A 85 -2.14 9.53 2.92
CA ALA A 85 -3.41 8.84 2.66
C ALA A 85 -3.47 8.34 1.20
N ASP A 86 -2.32 7.94 0.64
CA ASP A 86 -2.20 7.57 -0.76
C ASP A 86 -2.96 6.29 -1.07
N GLU A 87 -3.63 6.24 -2.22
CA GLU A 87 -4.38 5.06 -2.65
C GLU A 87 -3.48 3.81 -2.73
N ALA A 88 -2.21 3.98 -3.10
CA ALA A 88 -1.25 2.90 -3.13
C ALA A 88 -1.09 2.19 -1.77
N TYR A 89 -0.97 2.94 -0.68
CA TYR A 89 -0.89 2.37 0.67
C TYR A 89 -2.21 1.74 1.11
N VAL A 90 -3.32 2.44 0.85
CA VAL A 90 -4.66 1.93 1.18
C VAL A 90 -4.93 0.58 0.51
N ARG A 91 -4.61 0.45 -0.78
CA ARG A 91 -4.72 -0.81 -1.53
C ARG A 91 -3.74 -1.86 -1.02
N GLY A 92 -2.49 -1.46 -0.75
CA GLY A 92 -1.46 -2.35 -0.21
C GLY A 92 -1.92 -3.01 1.09
N ILE A 93 -2.42 -2.21 2.03
CA ILE A 93 -2.93 -2.71 3.32
C ILE A 93 -4.17 -3.59 3.12
N ALA A 94 -5.15 -3.14 2.31
CA ALA A 94 -6.38 -3.91 2.08
C ALA A 94 -6.12 -5.33 1.52
N ARG A 95 -5.04 -5.53 0.78
CA ARG A 95 -4.64 -6.83 0.20
C ARG A 95 -3.99 -7.79 1.21
N ILE A 96 -3.44 -7.26 2.30
CA ILE A 96 -2.65 -8.04 3.26
C ILE A 96 -3.32 -8.23 4.61
N VAL A 97 -4.34 -7.42 4.93
CA VAL A 97 -5.08 -7.53 6.20
C VAL A 97 -5.76 -8.90 6.28
N PRO A 98 -5.47 -9.71 7.29
CA PRO A 98 -6.13 -10.99 7.49
C PRO A 98 -7.63 -10.81 7.81
N PRO A 99 -8.49 -11.76 7.44
CA PRO A 99 -9.88 -11.75 7.86
C PRO A 99 -10.00 -11.73 9.39
N GLY A 100 -10.72 -10.74 9.91
CA GLY A 100 -10.94 -10.59 11.36
C GLY A 100 -9.84 -9.86 12.14
N ALA A 101 -8.72 -9.51 11.52
CA ALA A 101 -7.69 -8.71 12.17
C ALA A 101 -8.18 -7.28 12.41
N ALA A 102 -7.96 -6.76 13.62
CA ALA A 102 -8.16 -5.35 13.92
C ALA A 102 -6.97 -4.53 13.42
N TYR A 103 -7.23 -3.45 12.70
CA TYR A 103 -6.17 -2.53 12.30
C TYR A 103 -6.64 -1.08 12.35
N GLY A 104 -5.67 -0.17 12.49
CA GLY A 104 -5.90 1.27 12.43
C GLY A 104 -5.08 1.94 11.35
N TYR A 105 -5.56 3.10 10.88
CA TYR A 105 -4.81 3.96 9.97
C TYR A 105 -5.07 5.42 10.34
N ILE A 106 -4.09 6.05 10.96
CA ILE A 106 -4.14 7.42 11.47
C ILE A 106 -3.06 8.25 10.78
N LEU A 107 -3.42 9.47 10.39
CA LEU A 107 -2.47 10.39 9.79
C LEU A 107 -1.61 11.08 10.88
N LYS A 108 -0.35 11.37 10.56
CA LYS A 108 0.58 12.10 11.45
C LYS A 108 0.12 13.54 11.73
N THR A 109 -0.88 14.04 10.97
CA THR A 109 -1.55 15.32 11.19
C THR A 109 -2.69 15.27 12.23
N ALA A 110 -3.05 14.08 12.71
CA ALA A 110 -4.07 13.93 13.75
C ALA A 110 -3.60 14.52 15.07
N SER A 111 -4.55 15.01 15.88
CA SER A 111 -4.22 15.50 17.21
C SER A 111 -3.79 14.34 18.14
N GLU A 112 -3.08 14.68 19.21
CA GLU A 112 -2.65 13.72 20.23
C GLU A 112 -3.86 13.00 20.84
N GLU A 113 -4.95 13.72 21.15
CA GLU A 113 -6.18 13.13 21.70
C GLU A 113 -6.79 12.11 20.75
N ARG A 114 -6.73 12.40 19.43
CA ARG A 114 -7.20 11.46 18.41
C ARG A 114 -6.35 10.20 18.36
N LEU A 115 -5.03 10.36 18.51
CA LEU A 115 -4.09 9.22 18.53
C LEU A 115 -4.28 8.39 19.81
N HIS A 116 -4.47 9.02 20.98
CA HIS A 116 -4.82 8.32 22.23
C HIS A 116 -6.09 7.48 22.06
N LEU A 117 -7.15 8.08 21.51
CA LEU A 117 -8.40 7.35 21.26
C LEU A 117 -8.18 6.17 20.32
N ALA A 118 -7.41 6.35 19.25
CA ALA A 118 -7.14 5.29 18.29
C ALA A 118 -6.36 4.13 18.89
N LEU A 119 -5.33 4.42 19.70
CA LEU A 119 -4.54 3.41 20.41
C LEU A 119 -5.42 2.56 21.34
N ARG A 120 -6.26 3.20 22.16
CA ARG A 120 -7.16 2.50 23.08
C ARG A 120 -8.22 1.69 22.33
N SER A 121 -8.90 2.29 21.34
CA SER A 121 -9.93 1.58 20.57
C SER A 121 -9.35 0.36 19.83
N LEU A 122 -8.14 0.48 19.27
CA LEU A 122 -7.54 -0.62 18.55
C LEU A 122 -6.99 -1.70 19.49
N PHE A 123 -6.17 -1.32 20.46
CA PHE A 123 -5.41 -2.32 21.24
C PHE A 123 -6.16 -2.87 22.45
N ILE A 124 -7.11 -2.11 23.01
CA ILE A 124 -7.93 -2.55 24.14
C ILE A 124 -9.28 -3.09 23.67
N GLU A 125 -9.97 -2.33 22.81
CA GLU A 125 -11.34 -2.68 22.39
C GLU A 125 -11.38 -3.53 21.12
N GLN A 126 -10.22 -3.78 20.48
CA GLN A 126 -10.08 -4.55 19.23
C GLN A 126 -10.95 -4.00 18.07
N GLN A 127 -11.12 -2.68 18.01
CA GLN A 127 -11.90 -2.00 16.99
C GLN A 127 -10.99 -1.40 15.90
N CYS A 128 -11.45 -1.51 14.66
CA CYS A 128 -10.76 -0.84 13.55
C CYS A 128 -10.96 0.68 13.63
N VAL A 129 -9.87 1.44 13.50
CA VAL A 129 -9.88 2.91 13.56
C VAL A 129 -9.21 3.49 12.33
N ILE A 130 -9.98 4.19 11.51
CA ILE A 130 -9.49 4.74 10.24
C ILE A 130 -9.84 6.22 10.18
N ASP A 131 -8.86 7.07 9.86
CA ASP A 131 -9.09 8.48 9.67
C ASP A 131 -10.00 8.76 8.47
N ARG A 132 -10.77 9.86 8.58
CA ARG A 132 -11.77 10.24 7.59
C ARG A 132 -11.18 10.36 6.18
N GLU A 133 -9.99 10.93 6.05
CA GLU A 133 -9.32 11.08 4.75
C GLU A 133 -8.96 9.72 4.14
N VAL A 134 -8.38 8.84 4.93
CA VAL A 134 -8.04 7.46 4.51
C VAL A 134 -9.30 6.69 4.13
N ARG A 135 -10.38 6.82 4.92
CA ARG A 135 -11.67 6.21 4.59
C ARG A 135 -12.26 6.74 3.30
N GLY A 136 -12.09 8.05 3.02
CA GLY A 136 -12.48 8.64 1.74
C GLY A 136 -11.74 8.02 0.54
N VAL A 137 -10.46 7.69 0.71
CA VAL A 137 -9.68 6.97 -0.31
C VAL A 137 -10.18 5.52 -0.45
N GLN A 138 -10.41 4.81 0.66
CA GLN A 138 -10.98 3.45 0.63
C GLN A 138 -12.32 3.40 -0.12
N GLN A 139 -13.21 4.35 0.12
CA GLN A 139 -14.49 4.40 -0.57
C GLN A 139 -14.32 4.63 -2.08
N LYS A 140 -13.39 5.48 -2.49
CA LYS A 140 -13.06 5.70 -3.92
C LYS A 140 -12.51 4.44 -4.58
N THR A 141 -11.68 3.67 -3.87
CA THR A 141 -11.13 2.40 -4.41
C THR A 141 -12.21 1.33 -4.57
N GLN A 142 -13.26 1.37 -3.76
CA GLN A 142 -14.39 0.45 -3.82
C GLN A 142 -15.48 0.89 -4.82
N ASP A 143 -15.45 2.12 -5.31
CA ASP A 143 -16.37 2.61 -6.33
C ASP A 143 -16.02 1.99 -7.70
N LEU A 144 -16.74 0.94 -8.09
CA LEU A 144 -16.54 0.21 -9.35
C LEU A 144 -16.73 1.09 -10.61
N ARG A 145 -17.41 2.23 -10.49
CA ARG A 145 -17.68 3.12 -11.63
C ARG A 145 -16.55 4.11 -11.88
N ASN A 146 -16.02 4.71 -10.82
CA ASN A 146 -15.05 5.79 -10.90
C ASN A 146 -13.65 5.39 -10.43
N GLY A 147 -13.56 4.40 -9.54
CA GLY A 147 -12.30 3.84 -9.05
C GLY A 147 -11.69 2.82 -10.00
N LEU A 148 -10.38 2.66 -9.94
CA LEU A 148 -9.69 1.58 -10.64
C LEU A 148 -9.99 0.24 -9.98
N THR A 149 -10.34 -0.77 -10.75
CA THR A 149 -10.35 -2.15 -10.28
C THR A 149 -8.91 -2.61 -10.00
N ASP A 150 -8.73 -3.68 -9.23
CA ASP A 150 -7.39 -4.23 -8.96
C ASP A 150 -6.67 -4.63 -10.26
N ASN A 151 -7.41 -5.19 -11.20
CA ASN A 151 -6.87 -5.56 -12.51
C ASN A 151 -6.40 -4.35 -13.35
N GLU A 152 -7.12 -3.24 -13.31
CA GLU A 152 -6.72 -2.00 -13.98
C GLU A 152 -5.53 -1.35 -13.26
N TYR A 153 -5.52 -1.42 -11.93
CA TYR A 153 -4.41 -0.93 -11.11
C TYR A 153 -3.12 -1.71 -11.37
N GLU A 154 -3.19 -3.02 -11.49
CA GLU A 154 -2.04 -3.86 -11.85
C GLU A 154 -1.49 -3.53 -13.24
N VAL A 155 -2.38 -3.29 -14.22
CA VAL A 155 -1.96 -2.84 -15.55
C VAL A 155 -1.34 -1.44 -15.50
N LEU A 156 -1.85 -0.55 -14.63
CA LEU A 156 -1.26 0.78 -14.40
C LEU A 156 0.17 0.66 -13.82
N GLN A 157 0.40 -0.22 -12.87
CA GLN A 157 1.75 -0.49 -12.35
C GLN A 157 2.67 -1.02 -13.46
N ASP A 158 2.20 -1.98 -14.26
CA ASP A 158 2.99 -2.56 -15.35
C ASP A 158 3.38 -1.53 -16.42
N ILE A 159 2.49 -0.61 -16.80
CA ILE A 159 2.85 0.47 -17.74
C ILE A 159 3.78 1.51 -17.10
N ALA A 160 3.68 1.73 -15.79
CA ALA A 160 4.60 2.61 -15.07
C ALA A 160 6.03 2.04 -15.02
N LEU A 161 6.16 0.71 -15.00
CA LEU A 161 7.43 -0.02 -15.14
C LEU A 161 7.92 -0.13 -16.60
N GLY A 162 7.19 0.42 -17.55
CA GLY A 162 7.59 0.44 -18.97
C GLY A 162 7.29 -0.84 -19.76
N LEU A 163 6.50 -1.78 -19.23
CA LEU A 163 6.18 -3.03 -19.92
C LEU A 163 5.36 -2.80 -21.18
N THR A 164 5.64 -3.57 -22.23
CA THR A 164 4.80 -3.62 -23.46
C THR A 164 3.51 -4.41 -23.19
N ASP A 165 2.50 -4.26 -24.06
CA ASP A 165 1.25 -5.03 -23.96
C ASP A 165 1.48 -6.55 -23.96
N ARG A 166 2.45 -7.02 -24.74
CA ARG A 166 2.83 -8.45 -24.76
C ARG A 166 3.47 -8.91 -23.46
N ALA A 167 4.35 -8.09 -22.88
CA ALA A 167 4.97 -8.38 -21.59
C ALA A 167 3.93 -8.42 -20.46
N ILE A 168 3.00 -7.46 -20.44
CA ILE A 168 1.87 -7.43 -19.50
C ILE A 168 1.00 -8.68 -19.65
N ALA A 169 0.64 -9.03 -20.90
CA ALA A 169 -0.16 -10.22 -21.19
C ALA A 169 0.50 -11.50 -20.65
N SER A 170 1.80 -11.66 -20.88
CA SER A 170 2.58 -12.80 -20.36
C SER A 170 2.69 -12.79 -18.83
N ARG A 171 3.08 -11.64 -18.24
CA ARG A 171 3.24 -11.50 -16.78
C ARG A 171 1.95 -11.80 -16.01
N ARG A 172 0.81 -11.33 -16.54
CA ARG A 172 -0.51 -11.46 -15.89
C ARG A 172 -1.31 -12.67 -16.34
N ASN A 173 -0.75 -13.50 -17.21
CA ASN A 173 -1.43 -14.65 -17.82
C ASN A 173 -2.76 -14.24 -18.49
N LEU A 174 -2.72 -13.21 -19.34
CA LEU A 174 -3.85 -12.61 -20.02
C LEU A 174 -3.69 -12.68 -21.54
N SER A 175 -4.81 -12.57 -22.28
CA SER A 175 -4.73 -12.32 -23.72
C SER A 175 -4.32 -10.86 -24.02
N LEU A 176 -3.66 -10.63 -25.14
CA LEU A 176 -3.31 -9.29 -25.61
C LEU A 176 -4.55 -8.38 -25.69
N ARG A 177 -5.66 -8.93 -26.20
CA ARG A 177 -6.94 -8.22 -26.27
C ARG A 177 -7.46 -7.80 -24.90
N THR A 178 -7.33 -8.65 -23.89
CA THR A 178 -7.72 -8.33 -22.52
C THR A 178 -6.89 -7.17 -21.95
N VAL A 179 -5.58 -7.16 -22.20
CA VAL A 179 -4.69 -6.06 -21.79
C VAL A 179 -5.11 -4.75 -22.46
N GLN A 180 -5.34 -4.77 -23.77
CA GLN A 180 -5.78 -3.59 -24.52
C GLN A 180 -7.13 -3.04 -24.02
N ASN A 181 -8.09 -3.91 -23.72
CA ASN A 181 -9.36 -3.50 -23.15
C ASN A 181 -9.19 -2.86 -21.75
N ARG A 182 -8.35 -3.44 -20.89
CA ARG A 182 -8.05 -2.86 -19.55
C ARG A 182 -7.34 -1.51 -19.68
N LEU A 183 -6.41 -1.36 -20.62
CA LEU A 183 -5.76 -0.07 -20.89
C LEU A 183 -6.78 0.98 -21.33
N GLN A 184 -7.71 0.64 -22.20
CA GLN A 184 -8.75 1.55 -22.63
C GLN A 184 -9.63 1.99 -21.45
N GLN A 185 -10.12 1.05 -20.62
CA GLN A 185 -10.90 1.35 -19.43
C GLN A 185 -10.11 2.22 -18.43
N LEU A 186 -8.83 1.92 -18.25
CA LEU A 186 -7.93 2.73 -17.43
C LEU A 186 -7.84 4.17 -17.92
N TYR A 187 -7.67 4.39 -19.24
CA TYR A 187 -7.59 5.73 -19.81
C TYR A 187 -8.92 6.50 -19.68
N GLU A 188 -10.05 5.83 -19.84
CA GLU A 188 -11.38 6.40 -19.63
C GLU A 188 -11.55 6.86 -18.17
N LYS A 189 -11.26 6.00 -17.19
CA LYS A 189 -11.37 6.30 -15.75
C LYS A 189 -10.38 7.39 -15.29
N LEU A 190 -9.21 7.46 -15.90
CA LEU A 190 -8.26 8.55 -15.64
C LEU A 190 -8.65 9.87 -16.32
N GLY A 191 -9.68 9.87 -17.18
CA GLY A 191 -10.13 11.04 -17.93
C GLY A 191 -9.17 11.49 -19.03
N ILE A 192 -8.37 10.56 -19.56
CA ILE A 192 -7.40 10.82 -20.63
C ILE A 192 -8.07 10.75 -21.98
N TYR A 193 -9.04 9.87 -22.12
CA TYR A 193 -9.77 9.57 -23.34
C TYR A 193 -11.26 9.48 -23.02
N GLN A 194 -12.08 10.14 -23.84
CA GLN A 194 -13.53 9.96 -23.81
C GLN A 194 -13.99 9.27 -25.11
N PRO A 195 -14.84 8.23 -25.03
CA PRO A 195 -15.42 7.62 -26.22
C PRO A 195 -16.19 8.68 -27.02
N GLY A 196 -15.76 8.93 -28.27
CA GLY A 196 -16.39 9.92 -29.15
C GLY A 196 -15.62 11.23 -29.34
N GLU A 197 -14.52 11.48 -28.60
CA GLU A 197 -13.61 12.58 -28.95
C GLU A 197 -12.82 12.24 -30.22
N SER A 198 -12.80 13.20 -31.16
CA SER A 198 -12.06 13.08 -32.44
C SER A 198 -10.58 12.78 -32.18
N GLY A 199 -10.01 11.84 -32.95
CA GLY A 199 -8.66 11.28 -32.76
C GLY A 199 -7.49 12.28 -32.73
N GLU A 200 -7.74 13.57 -33.02
CA GLU A 200 -6.72 14.63 -32.98
C GLU A 200 -6.18 14.91 -31.57
N ARG A 201 -7.02 14.85 -30.52
CA ARG A 201 -6.55 15.02 -29.13
C ARG A 201 -5.78 13.82 -28.62
N ALA A 202 -6.19 12.61 -28.99
CA ALA A 202 -5.48 11.39 -28.62
C ALA A 202 -4.10 11.30 -29.33
N ALA A 203 -3.97 11.88 -30.53
CA ALA A 203 -2.71 11.94 -31.26
C ALA A 203 -1.66 12.89 -30.65
N ALA A 204 -2.09 13.84 -29.80
CA ALA A 204 -1.19 14.80 -29.16
C ALA A 204 -0.39 14.22 -27.97
N PHE A 205 -0.78 13.06 -27.43
CA PHE A 205 -0.18 12.50 -26.21
C PHE A 205 0.21 11.03 -26.36
N ASN A 206 1.32 10.66 -25.72
CA ASN A 206 1.56 9.26 -25.38
C ASN A 206 0.61 8.89 -24.22
N LEU A 207 -0.44 8.13 -24.51
CA LEU A 207 -1.49 7.79 -23.54
C LEU A 207 -0.94 7.06 -22.30
N ARG A 208 0.08 6.21 -22.47
CA ARG A 208 0.72 5.50 -21.36
C ARG A 208 1.46 6.47 -20.43
N ALA A 209 2.32 7.32 -20.99
CA ALA A 209 3.03 8.34 -20.22
C ALA A 209 2.06 9.29 -19.52
N ARG A 210 0.97 9.66 -20.19
CA ARG A 210 -0.08 10.51 -19.63
C ARG A 210 -0.79 9.83 -18.47
N ALA A 211 -1.10 8.53 -18.58
CA ALA A 211 -1.73 7.74 -17.52
C ALA A 211 -0.86 7.67 -16.28
N VAL A 212 0.42 7.37 -16.45
CA VAL A 212 1.40 7.32 -15.33
C VAL A 212 1.52 8.68 -14.65
N ASN A 213 1.64 9.77 -15.42
CA ASN A 213 1.71 11.12 -14.87
C ASN A 213 0.47 11.48 -14.05
N ILE A 214 -0.74 11.24 -14.58
CA ILE A 214 -1.99 11.49 -13.85
C ILE A 214 -2.07 10.62 -12.60
N ALA A 215 -1.65 9.36 -12.68
CA ALA A 215 -1.65 8.45 -11.54
C ALA A 215 -0.74 8.93 -10.40
N LEU A 216 0.44 9.43 -10.72
CA LEU A 216 1.35 10.02 -9.74
C LEU A 216 0.76 11.29 -9.12
N LEU A 217 0.24 12.20 -9.95
CA LEU A 217 -0.39 13.45 -9.47
C LEU A 217 -1.62 13.20 -8.58
N ARG A 218 -2.39 12.15 -8.85
CA ARG A 218 -3.57 11.75 -8.05
C ARG A 218 -3.23 10.82 -6.89
N LYS A 219 -1.95 10.52 -6.67
CA LYS A 219 -1.47 9.61 -5.61
C LYS A 219 -2.04 8.17 -5.71
N LEU A 220 -2.41 7.75 -6.92
CA LEU A 220 -2.76 6.36 -7.23
C LEU A 220 -1.52 5.47 -7.21
N LEU A 221 -0.37 6.02 -7.61
CA LEU A 221 0.95 5.41 -7.53
C LEU A 221 1.85 6.27 -6.65
N ASN A 222 2.76 5.63 -5.95
CA ASN A 222 3.84 6.29 -5.21
C ASN A 222 5.16 5.51 -5.40
N PRO A 223 6.32 6.09 -5.04
CA PRO A 223 7.62 5.43 -5.20
C PRO A 223 7.67 4.03 -4.60
N ASN A 224 7.18 3.83 -3.38
CA ASN A 224 7.23 2.55 -2.69
C ASN A 224 6.41 1.46 -3.40
N ALA A 225 5.22 1.80 -3.91
CA ALA A 225 4.41 0.86 -4.68
C ALA A 225 5.10 0.48 -6.01
N LEU A 226 5.84 1.41 -6.62
CA LEU A 226 6.60 1.14 -7.83
C LEU A 226 7.86 0.31 -7.55
N GLU A 227 8.58 0.57 -6.46
CA GLU A 227 9.73 -0.24 -6.02
C GLU A 227 9.32 -1.69 -5.74
N GLN A 228 8.19 -1.90 -5.05
CA GLN A 228 7.64 -3.23 -4.84
C GLN A 228 7.25 -3.90 -6.16
N ALA A 229 6.57 -3.20 -7.05
CA ALA A 229 6.18 -3.72 -8.35
C ALA A 229 7.39 -4.06 -9.24
N GLU A 230 8.49 -3.26 -9.14
CA GLU A 230 9.76 -3.52 -9.80
C GLU A 230 10.45 -4.77 -9.23
N ALA A 231 10.48 -4.95 -7.91
CA ALA A 231 11.02 -6.16 -7.29
C ALA A 231 10.27 -7.43 -7.75
N GLU A 232 8.93 -7.36 -7.83
CA GLU A 232 8.10 -8.44 -8.37
C GLU A 232 8.38 -8.68 -9.87
N LEU A 233 8.61 -7.62 -10.65
CA LEU A 233 8.99 -7.71 -12.06
C LEU A 233 10.34 -8.41 -12.22
N GLN A 234 11.34 -8.04 -11.43
CA GLN A 234 12.65 -8.67 -11.45
C GLN A 234 12.59 -10.16 -11.08
N ALA A 235 11.75 -10.51 -10.11
CA ALA A 235 11.51 -11.91 -9.75
C ALA A 235 10.86 -12.69 -10.90
N TRP A 236 9.88 -12.08 -11.59
CA TRP A 236 9.23 -12.69 -12.76
C TRP A 236 10.20 -12.86 -13.95
N LEU A 237 11.04 -11.86 -14.22
CA LEU A 237 12.05 -11.93 -15.29
C LEU A 237 13.11 -13.03 -15.05
N LYS A 238 13.43 -13.32 -13.79
CA LYS A 238 14.37 -14.41 -13.40
C LYS A 238 13.71 -15.79 -13.44
N ASN A 239 12.40 -15.91 -13.61
CA ASN A 239 11.70 -17.18 -13.64
C ASN A 239 11.88 -17.86 -15.03
N PRO A 240 12.60 -19.01 -15.12
CA PRO A 240 12.85 -19.71 -16.38
C PRO A 240 11.58 -20.31 -17.00
N MET A 241 10.47 -20.36 -16.27
CA MET A 241 9.16 -20.83 -16.76
C MET A 241 8.36 -19.71 -17.47
N SER A 242 8.82 -18.46 -17.46
CA SER A 242 8.17 -17.37 -18.17
C SER A 242 8.37 -17.55 -19.69
N ASP A 243 7.29 -17.80 -20.43
CA ASP A 243 7.32 -17.94 -21.89
C ASP A 243 7.84 -16.65 -22.58
N TYR A 244 7.64 -15.49 -21.93
CA TYR A 244 8.16 -14.20 -22.41
C TYR A 244 9.69 -14.17 -22.36
N VAL A 245 10.31 -14.64 -21.27
CA VAL A 245 11.78 -14.69 -21.14
C VAL A 245 12.40 -15.67 -22.14
N ARG A 246 11.71 -16.77 -22.45
CA ARG A 246 12.13 -17.73 -23.47
C ARG A 246 12.04 -17.18 -24.89
N SER A 247 11.20 -16.16 -25.14
CA SER A 247 11.00 -15.55 -26.45
C SER A 247 11.91 -14.34 -26.72
N LEU A 248 12.72 -13.93 -25.73
CA LEU A 248 13.72 -12.87 -25.91
C LEU A 248 14.94 -13.46 -26.66
N PRO A 249 15.48 -12.73 -27.65
CA PRO A 249 16.64 -13.16 -28.44
C PRO A 249 17.92 -13.24 -27.60
#